data_1bf32eac817841524372cb5bbcc2b30d
#
_entry.id   1bf32eac817841524372cb5bbcc2b30d
#
_cell.length_a   1.000
_cell.length_b   1.000
_cell.length_c   1.000
_cell.angle_alpha   90.00
_cell.angle_beta   90.00
_cell.angle_gamma   90.00
#
_symmetry.space_group_name_H-M   'P 1'
#
loop_
_entity.id
_entity.type
_entity.pdbx_description
1 polymer ?
#
loop_
_entity_poly.entity_id
_entity_poly.type
_entity_poly.pdbx_seq_one_letter_code
_entity_poly.pdbx_strand_id
1 'polypeptide(L)'
;SLLQRIQPDIIYVAGDLSDPHGTHRVCAELILGAIHQMLNNGEAVPDVLLYRGAWHEYAIHEIDITVPLSPAHLMKKRKAIFMHESQKDEALFPGSDPREFWQRAEDRNKATAKKFNDLGLPEFLAIEAFQRWTGQTL
;
A
#
# COMPACT_ATOMS: atom_id res chain seq x y z
N SER A 1 3.51 21.24 -11.94
CA SER A 1 3.81 19.86 -11.52
C SER A 1 2.95 18.85 -12.29
N LEU A 2 3.28 17.57 -12.20
CA LEU A 2 2.46 16.50 -12.80
C LEU A 2 1.07 16.46 -12.17
N LEU A 3 0.97 16.64 -10.87
CA LEU A 3 -0.29 16.66 -10.11
C LEU A 3 -1.21 17.80 -10.60
N GLN A 4 -0.67 19.00 -10.81
CA GLN A 4 -1.45 20.14 -11.34
C GLN A 4 -1.98 19.88 -12.76
N ARG A 5 -1.25 19.11 -13.57
CA ARG A 5 -1.66 18.78 -14.94
C ARG A 5 -2.72 17.70 -14.98
N ILE A 6 -2.61 16.66 -14.14
CA ILE A 6 -3.52 15.51 -14.14
C ILE A 6 -4.76 15.78 -13.28
N GLN A 7 -4.60 16.51 -12.17
CA GLN A 7 -5.65 16.81 -11.18
C GLN A 7 -6.41 15.55 -10.73
N PRO A 8 -5.71 14.53 -10.20
CA PRO A 8 -6.36 13.32 -9.72
C PRO A 8 -7.20 13.62 -8.48
N ASP A 9 -8.33 12.93 -8.31
CA ASP A 9 -9.14 12.99 -7.08
C ASP A 9 -8.46 12.23 -5.93
N ILE A 10 -7.84 11.09 -6.24
CA ILE A 10 -7.18 10.22 -5.27
C ILE A 10 -5.82 9.78 -5.82
N ILE A 11 -4.82 9.72 -4.95
CA ILE A 11 -3.54 9.07 -5.24
C ILE A 11 -3.23 7.99 -4.21
N TYR A 12 -2.65 6.90 -4.68
CA TYR A 12 -2.18 5.80 -3.84
C TYR A 12 -0.65 5.88 -3.75
N VAL A 13 -0.14 5.92 -2.53
CA VAL A 13 1.29 6.05 -2.24
C VAL A 13 1.75 4.89 -1.37
N ALA A 14 2.91 4.32 -1.69
CA ALA A 14 3.51 3.31 -0.84
C ALA A 14 3.92 3.94 0.51
N GLY A 15 3.21 3.55 1.57
CA GLY A 15 3.42 4.05 2.93
C GLY A 15 4.35 3.15 3.77
N ASP A 16 5.02 2.19 3.15
CA ASP A 16 5.99 1.35 3.84
C ASP A 16 7.36 2.05 3.88
N LEU A 17 7.62 2.70 5.00
CA LEU A 17 8.87 3.45 5.23
C LEU A 17 10.00 2.58 5.76
N SER A 18 9.70 1.32 6.10
CA SER A 18 10.68 0.32 6.53
C SER A 18 11.34 -0.42 5.36
N ASP A 19 11.09 0.04 4.12
CA ASP A 19 11.71 -0.48 2.91
C ASP A 19 13.24 -0.51 3.03
N PRO A 20 13.88 -1.69 2.97
CA PRO A 20 15.32 -1.82 3.15
C PRO A 20 16.17 -1.02 2.16
N HIS A 21 15.61 -0.75 0.97
CA HIS A 21 16.28 0.03 -0.08
C HIS A 21 16.00 1.53 0.01
N GLY A 22 15.04 1.94 0.81
CA GLY A 22 14.65 3.33 0.97
C GLY A 22 13.98 3.96 -0.25
N THR A 23 13.82 3.23 -1.34
CA THR A 23 13.25 3.76 -2.59
C THR A 23 11.80 4.19 -2.43
N HIS A 24 10.97 3.36 -1.79
CA HIS A 24 9.57 3.67 -1.53
C HIS A 24 9.44 4.90 -0.62
N ARG A 25 10.29 5.00 0.41
CA ARG A 25 10.33 6.15 1.30
C ARG A 25 10.66 7.44 0.55
N VAL A 26 11.72 7.45 -0.25
CA VAL A 26 12.11 8.63 -1.03
C VAL A 26 11.01 9.05 -2.00
N CYS A 27 10.37 8.09 -2.68
CA CYS A 27 9.23 8.39 -3.57
C CYS A 27 8.06 8.99 -2.80
N ALA A 28 7.71 8.43 -1.64
CA ALA A 28 6.64 8.95 -0.80
C ALA A 28 6.95 10.37 -0.32
N GLU A 29 8.16 10.62 0.21
CA GLU A 29 8.60 11.95 0.65
C GLU A 29 8.50 12.99 -0.47
N LEU A 30 8.90 12.66 -1.69
CA LEU A 30 8.82 13.56 -2.85
C LEU A 30 7.37 13.87 -3.24
N ILE A 31 6.50 12.86 -3.25
CA ILE A 31 5.08 13.03 -3.59
C ILE A 31 4.38 13.89 -2.54
N LEU A 32 4.56 13.56 -1.26
CA LEU A 32 3.92 14.28 -0.16
C LEU A 32 4.48 15.69 0.00
N GLY A 33 5.78 15.89 -0.27
CA GLY A 33 6.39 17.21 -0.33
C GLY A 33 5.78 18.09 -1.42
N ALA A 34 5.50 17.53 -2.61
CA ALA A 34 4.81 18.24 -3.68
C ALA A 34 3.38 18.63 -3.28
N ILE A 35 2.66 17.74 -2.59
CA ILE A 35 1.29 18.02 -2.11
C ILE A 35 1.30 19.10 -1.03
N HIS A 36 2.25 19.05 -0.08
CA HIS A 36 2.44 20.11 0.91
C HIS A 36 2.68 21.47 0.26
N GLN A 37 3.48 21.52 -0.80
CA GLN A 37 3.72 22.75 -1.53
C GLN A 37 2.44 23.29 -2.19
N MET A 38 1.61 22.40 -2.77
CA MET A 38 0.32 22.78 -3.34
C MET A 38 -0.62 23.32 -2.25
N LEU A 39 -0.71 22.65 -1.09
CA LEU A 39 -1.48 23.10 0.07
C LEU A 39 -1.06 24.49 0.53
N ASN A 40 0.24 24.73 0.66
CA ASN A 40 0.77 26.04 1.08
C ASN A 40 0.48 27.15 0.07
N ASN A 41 0.31 26.80 -1.19
CA ASN A 41 -0.11 27.72 -2.24
C ASN A 41 -1.62 27.94 -2.32
N GLY A 42 -2.42 27.27 -1.48
CA GLY A 42 -3.88 27.31 -1.52
C GLY A 42 -4.50 26.57 -2.71
N GLU A 43 -3.75 25.65 -3.30
CA GLU A 43 -4.22 24.84 -4.43
C GLU A 43 -5.04 23.64 -3.93
N ALA A 44 -5.99 23.17 -4.75
CA ALA A 44 -6.69 21.92 -4.49
C ALA A 44 -5.71 20.75 -4.59
N VAL A 45 -5.82 19.82 -3.65
CA VAL A 45 -4.98 18.63 -3.57
C VAL A 45 -5.83 17.36 -3.57
N PRO A 46 -5.29 16.25 -4.09
CA PRO A 46 -5.98 14.97 -4.05
C PRO A 46 -6.05 14.37 -2.64
N ASP A 47 -7.02 13.50 -2.42
CA ASP A 47 -6.97 12.56 -1.30
C ASP A 47 -5.76 11.62 -1.46
N VAL A 48 -5.04 11.37 -0.36
CA VAL A 48 -3.89 10.47 -0.37
C VAL A 48 -4.18 9.23 0.47
N LEU A 49 -4.08 8.07 -0.15
CA LEU A 49 -4.21 6.78 0.50
C LEU A 49 -2.86 6.07 0.52
N LEU A 50 -2.34 5.85 1.71
CA LEU A 50 -1.11 5.12 1.94
C LEU A 50 -1.42 3.62 2.00
N TYR A 51 -0.69 2.82 1.23
CA TYR A 51 -0.78 1.36 1.28
C TYR A 51 0.52 0.74 1.76
N ARG A 52 0.46 -0.47 2.29
CA ARG A 52 1.64 -1.24 2.68
C ARG A 52 2.07 -2.17 1.54
N GLY A 53 3.39 -2.40 1.48
CA GLY A 53 3.97 -3.39 0.59
C GLY A 53 3.78 -4.83 1.09
N ALA A 54 4.69 -5.72 0.71
CA ALA A 54 4.65 -7.14 1.09
C ALA A 54 5.27 -7.43 2.47
N TRP A 55 5.79 -6.43 3.16
CA TRP A 55 6.62 -6.61 4.36
C TRP A 55 5.83 -6.53 5.66
N HIS A 56 5.14 -5.43 5.87
CA HIS A 56 4.41 -5.16 7.10
C HIS A 56 3.03 -4.62 6.80
N GLU A 57 2.07 -4.95 7.65
CA GLU A 57 0.74 -4.36 7.61
C GLU A 57 0.62 -3.30 8.71
N TYR A 58 -0.33 -2.39 8.54
CA TYR A 58 -0.73 -1.46 9.59
C TYR A 58 -1.23 -2.19 10.84
N ALA A 59 -1.05 -1.58 11.99
CA ALA A 59 -1.82 -1.96 13.16
C ALA A 59 -3.32 -1.64 12.91
N ILE A 60 -4.23 -2.40 13.50
CA ILE A 60 -5.68 -2.25 13.21
C ILE A 60 -6.16 -0.83 13.44
N HIS A 61 -5.68 -0.16 14.48
CA HIS A 61 -6.06 1.21 14.83
C HIS A 61 -5.50 2.29 13.87
N GLU A 62 -4.58 1.91 12.98
CA GLU A 62 -4.02 2.80 11.95
C GLU A 62 -4.75 2.66 10.60
N ILE A 63 -5.65 1.69 10.47
CA ILE A 63 -6.36 1.41 9.23
C ILE A 63 -7.62 2.28 9.16
N ASP A 64 -7.67 3.17 8.19
CA ASP A 64 -8.83 4.04 7.93
C ASP A 64 -9.79 3.43 6.92
N ILE A 65 -9.28 2.70 5.94
CA ILE A 65 -10.06 2.13 4.84
C ILE A 65 -9.67 0.68 4.62
N THR A 66 -10.68 -0.18 4.47
CA THR A 66 -10.51 -1.58 4.12
C THR A 66 -11.26 -1.91 2.83
N VAL A 67 -10.60 -2.64 1.93
CA VAL A 67 -11.21 -3.12 0.69
C VAL A 67 -11.18 -4.64 0.69
N PRO A 68 -12.35 -5.31 0.83
CA PRO A 68 -12.42 -6.76 0.72
C PRO A 68 -12.02 -7.26 -0.66
N LEU A 69 -11.22 -8.31 -0.70
CA LEU A 69 -10.74 -8.92 -1.94
C LEU A 69 -11.40 -10.29 -2.14
N SER A 70 -12.06 -10.44 -3.28
CA SER A 70 -12.57 -11.74 -3.74
C SER A 70 -11.42 -12.62 -4.27
N PRO A 71 -11.64 -13.94 -4.45
CA PRO A 71 -10.66 -14.81 -5.12
C PRO A 71 -10.23 -14.29 -6.50
N ALA A 72 -11.18 -13.71 -7.25
CA ALA A 72 -10.90 -13.11 -8.56
C ALA A 72 -9.99 -11.89 -8.46
N HIS A 73 -10.16 -11.05 -7.44
CA HIS A 73 -9.31 -9.90 -7.17
C HIS A 73 -7.89 -10.33 -6.78
N LEU A 74 -7.75 -11.35 -5.91
CA LEU A 74 -6.45 -11.91 -5.56
C LEU A 74 -5.71 -12.46 -6.79
N MET A 75 -6.42 -13.20 -7.64
CA MET A 75 -5.83 -13.72 -8.88
C MET A 75 -5.40 -12.60 -9.83
N LYS A 76 -6.19 -11.51 -9.94
CA LYS A 76 -5.82 -10.34 -10.74
C LYS A 76 -4.57 -9.66 -10.18
N LYS A 77 -4.49 -9.50 -8.85
CA LYS A 77 -3.31 -8.95 -8.16
C LYS A 77 -2.07 -9.79 -8.43
N ARG A 78 -2.16 -11.11 -8.28
CA ARG A 78 -1.08 -12.06 -8.59
C ARG A 78 -0.60 -11.91 -10.03
N LYS A 79 -1.52 -11.91 -11.00
CA LYS A 79 -1.17 -11.72 -12.41
C LYS A 79 -0.47 -10.38 -12.66
N ALA A 80 -0.89 -9.31 -12.00
CA ALA A 80 -0.25 -8.01 -12.10
C ALA A 80 1.20 -8.05 -11.57
N ILE A 81 1.45 -8.75 -10.44
CA ILE A 81 2.80 -8.94 -9.91
C ILE A 81 3.67 -9.70 -10.92
N PHE A 82 3.15 -10.75 -11.56
CA PHE A 82 3.89 -11.52 -12.57
C PHE A 82 4.26 -10.74 -13.83
N MET A 83 3.62 -9.59 -14.08
CA MET A 83 4.03 -8.69 -15.17
C MET A 83 5.35 -7.96 -14.87
N HIS A 84 5.81 -7.96 -13.61
CA HIS A 84 7.11 -7.44 -13.20
C HIS A 84 8.17 -8.55 -13.26
N GLU A 85 8.54 -8.95 -14.48
CA GLU A 85 9.37 -10.14 -14.75
C GLU A 85 10.73 -10.14 -14.03
N SER A 86 11.32 -8.98 -13.78
CA SER A 86 12.59 -8.87 -13.07
C SER A 86 12.50 -9.09 -11.56
N GLN A 87 11.29 -9.20 -10.99
CA GLN A 87 11.10 -9.21 -9.53
C GLN A 87 10.07 -10.24 -9.04
N LYS A 88 9.54 -11.05 -9.96
CA LYS A 88 8.43 -11.96 -9.63
C LYS A 88 8.86 -13.22 -8.87
N ASP A 89 10.06 -13.73 -9.13
CA ASP A 89 10.47 -15.07 -8.77
C ASP A 89 11.41 -15.16 -7.57
N GLU A 90 12.10 -14.07 -7.22
CA GLU A 90 13.07 -14.07 -6.13
C GLU A 90 12.70 -13.11 -5.01
N ALA A 91 12.89 -13.57 -3.77
CA ALA A 91 12.96 -12.67 -2.65
C ALA A 91 14.28 -11.87 -2.78
N LEU A 92 14.21 -10.66 -3.28
CA LEU A 92 15.37 -9.77 -3.50
C LEU A 92 16.08 -9.35 -2.20
N PHE A 93 15.72 -9.95 -1.07
CA PHE A 93 16.16 -9.48 0.23
C PHE A 93 16.82 -10.59 1.03
N PRO A 94 17.91 -10.29 1.72
CA PRO A 94 18.52 -11.21 2.66
C PRO A 94 17.54 -11.49 3.80
N GLY A 95 17.11 -12.71 3.94
CA GLY A 95 16.23 -13.15 5.00
C GLY A 95 15.89 -14.64 4.89
N SER A 96 15.43 -15.23 5.97
CA SER A 96 15.08 -16.65 6.04
C SER A 96 13.69 -16.98 5.48
N ASP A 97 12.97 -16.00 4.94
CA ASP A 97 11.62 -16.20 4.39
C ASP A 97 11.70 -16.68 2.93
N PRO A 98 11.40 -17.95 2.63
CA PRO A 98 11.54 -18.51 1.28
C PRO A 98 10.37 -18.15 0.35
N ARG A 99 9.36 -17.41 0.85
CA ARG A 99 8.19 -17.07 0.04
C ARG A 99 8.54 -16.09 -1.07
N GLU A 100 7.97 -16.29 -2.24
CA GLU A 100 8.01 -15.33 -3.33
C GLU A 100 7.23 -14.05 -2.99
N PHE A 101 7.52 -12.96 -3.67
CA PHE A 101 6.91 -11.66 -3.40
C PHE A 101 5.38 -11.71 -3.44
N TRP A 102 4.78 -12.38 -4.44
CA TRP A 102 3.34 -12.50 -4.57
C TRP A 102 2.70 -13.28 -3.41
N GLN A 103 3.39 -14.33 -2.90
CA GLN A 103 2.91 -15.10 -1.76
C GLN A 103 2.85 -14.23 -0.51
N ARG A 104 3.89 -13.44 -0.25
CA ARG A 104 3.92 -12.49 0.88
C ARG A 104 2.79 -11.47 0.78
N ALA A 105 2.55 -10.91 -0.43
CA ALA A 105 1.49 -9.94 -0.65
C ALA A 105 0.10 -10.53 -0.40
N GLU A 106 -0.16 -11.77 -0.86
CA GLU A 106 -1.42 -12.46 -0.59
C GLU A 106 -1.58 -12.84 0.88
N ASP A 107 -0.53 -13.37 1.50
CA ASP A 107 -0.55 -13.77 2.91
C ASP A 107 -0.80 -12.57 3.81
N ARG A 108 -0.23 -11.40 3.47
CA ARG A 108 -0.52 -10.15 4.16
C ARG A 108 -2.01 -9.81 4.08
N ASN A 109 -2.59 -9.83 2.89
CA ASN A 109 -4.01 -9.53 2.73
C ASN A 109 -4.93 -10.52 3.47
N LYS A 110 -4.58 -11.81 3.48
CA LYS A 110 -5.31 -12.84 4.23
C LYS A 110 -5.14 -12.66 5.75
N ALA A 111 -3.94 -12.35 6.20
CA ALA A 111 -3.67 -12.09 7.62
C ALA A 111 -4.42 -10.84 8.12
N THR A 112 -4.53 -9.80 7.28
CA THR A 112 -5.34 -8.62 7.58
C THR A 112 -6.80 -8.98 7.74
N ALA A 113 -7.38 -9.73 6.80
CA ALA A 113 -8.76 -10.22 6.90
C ALA A 113 -8.98 -11.03 8.18
N LYS A 114 -8.05 -11.95 8.51
CA LYS A 114 -8.14 -12.74 9.74
C LYS A 114 -8.22 -11.88 11.00
N LYS A 115 -7.42 -10.80 11.09
CA LYS A 115 -7.47 -9.89 12.24
C LYS A 115 -8.86 -9.25 12.40
N PHE A 116 -9.50 -8.85 11.31
CA PHE A 116 -10.85 -8.30 11.34
C PHE A 116 -11.90 -9.36 11.67
N ASN A 117 -11.75 -10.58 11.13
CA ASN A 117 -12.61 -11.72 11.48
C ASN A 117 -12.53 -12.04 12.98
N ASP A 118 -11.33 -12.04 13.54
CA ASP A 118 -11.10 -12.31 14.98
C ASP A 118 -11.75 -11.23 15.88
N LEU A 119 -11.98 -10.02 15.35
CA LEU A 119 -12.74 -8.95 16.04
C LEU A 119 -14.26 -9.10 15.90
N GLY A 120 -14.76 -10.14 15.24
CA GLY A 120 -16.17 -10.38 15.06
C GLY A 120 -16.80 -9.61 13.90
N LEU A 121 -16.00 -9.05 13.00
CA LEU A 121 -16.47 -8.45 11.75
C LEU A 121 -16.80 -9.54 10.72
N PRO A 122 -17.55 -9.21 9.64
CA PRO A 122 -17.86 -10.18 8.59
C PRO A 122 -16.61 -10.86 8.04
N GLU A 123 -16.67 -12.16 7.81
CA GLU A 123 -15.55 -12.94 7.29
C GLU A 123 -15.29 -12.60 5.83
N PHE A 124 -14.08 -12.11 5.57
CA PHE A 124 -13.56 -11.91 4.23
C PHE A 124 -12.34 -12.81 4.01
N LEU A 125 -12.15 -13.25 2.76
CA LEU A 125 -10.99 -14.05 2.38
C LEU A 125 -9.68 -13.29 2.53
N ALA A 126 -9.69 -12.03 2.12
CA ALA A 126 -8.54 -11.13 2.15
C ALA A 126 -9.01 -9.67 2.15
N ILE A 127 -8.18 -8.79 2.70
CA ILE A 127 -8.44 -7.35 2.77
C ILE A 127 -7.20 -6.58 2.33
N GLU A 128 -7.37 -5.57 1.49
CA GLU A 128 -6.38 -4.52 1.30
C GLU A 128 -6.69 -3.36 2.25
N ALA A 129 -5.68 -2.91 2.97
CA ALA A 129 -5.82 -1.87 3.98
C ALA A 129 -5.11 -0.58 3.54
N PHE A 130 -5.71 0.55 3.88
CA PHE A 130 -5.16 1.86 3.60
C PHE A 130 -5.24 2.75 4.83
N GLN A 131 -4.26 3.62 4.96
CA GLN A 131 -4.26 4.74 5.89
C GLN A 131 -4.47 6.04 5.09
N ARG A 132 -5.35 6.91 5.55
CA ARG A 132 -5.52 8.23 4.95
C ARG A 132 -4.42 9.17 5.46
N TRP A 133 -3.67 9.75 4.55
CA TRP A 133 -2.71 10.78 4.92
C TRP A 133 -3.43 12.11 5.21
N THR A 134 -3.14 12.71 6.35
CA THR A 134 -3.80 13.95 6.83
C THR A 134 -2.83 15.13 6.97
N GLY A 135 -1.73 15.11 6.22
CA GLY A 135 -0.75 16.21 6.22
C GLY A 135 0.42 16.05 7.19
N GLN A 136 0.48 14.94 7.94
CA GLN A 136 1.62 14.65 8.81
C GLN A 136 2.90 14.35 8.01
N THR A 137 4.04 14.63 8.61
CA THR A 137 5.33 14.16 8.11
C THR A 137 5.41 12.65 8.28
N LEU A 138 5.93 11.96 7.28
CA LEU A 138 6.16 10.51 7.32
C LEU A 138 7.36 10.16 8.20
#